data_a3a4393a169838bc1e0fb289eb789c50
#
_entry.id   a3a4393a169838bc1e0fb289eb789c50
#
_cell.length_a   1.000
_cell.length_b   1.000
_cell.length_c   1.000
_cell.angle_alpha   90.00
_cell.angle_beta   90.00
_cell.angle_gamma   90.00
#
_symmetry.space_group_name_H-M   'P 1'
#
loop_
_entity.id
_entity.type
_entity.pdbx_description
1 polymer ?
#
loop_
_entity_poly.entity_id
_entity_poly.type
_entity_poly.pdbx_seq_one_letter_code
_entity_poly.pdbx_strand_id
1 'polypeptide(L)'
;MSDTSSQDRRPLRRAICGACKASNWIPGDLAPLETTPCTKCGHPVLLPWRLRQFELREVIASGGMGTVYRSFDVMLEREVAVKLLRHDMTEDKQVLESFYREARAGAALNHTNIIHIYTFDEFNSQPYLVMELADHGSLDNRIEQEAKVPELDVLGIGIKMASALDKALKHNLLHRDIKPGNILFNAEGEPKLVDFGLARSAEDEEHESTIWGTPYYVAPEKVKRQPDTFLSDMYSLGGTLYHALTGHVPFEAPTIEGVIAGHVHTRLTPPCQVDPEITPATSDALVTAMAKNPAERFPSYDQFIMALTAAQSELLVRTYRTPARESAGRAWWKR
;
A
#
# COMPACT_ATOMS: atom_id res chain seq x y z
N MET A 1 -14.79 -50.36 -39.30
CA MET A 1 -13.67 -49.61 -38.68
C MET A 1 -13.99 -48.14 -38.92
N SER A 2 -14.67 -47.51 -38.03
CA SER A 2 -15.09 -46.11 -38.08
C SER A 2 -14.18 -45.37 -37.14
N ASP A 3 -13.33 -44.55 -37.73
CA ASP A 3 -12.36 -43.68 -37.07
C ASP A 3 -13.13 -42.48 -36.47
N THR A 4 -13.38 -42.53 -35.16
CA THR A 4 -14.03 -41.48 -34.40
C THR A 4 -12.97 -40.78 -33.55
N SER A 5 -12.21 -39.88 -34.16
CA SER A 5 -11.38 -38.92 -33.45
C SER A 5 -11.55 -37.52 -34.03
N SER A 6 -12.76 -36.98 -34.03
CA SER A 6 -12.90 -35.53 -34.04
C SER A 6 -12.59 -35.03 -32.63
N GLN A 7 -11.32 -34.83 -32.33
CA GLN A 7 -10.90 -34.03 -31.16
C GLN A 7 -11.56 -32.68 -31.32
N ASP A 8 -12.48 -32.43 -30.41
CA ASP A 8 -13.15 -31.13 -30.17
C ASP A 8 -12.07 -30.08 -29.89
N ARG A 9 -11.55 -29.47 -30.95
CA ARG A 9 -10.53 -28.43 -30.86
C ARG A 9 -11.23 -27.21 -30.34
N ARG A 10 -11.19 -26.99 -29.00
CA ARG A 10 -11.68 -25.79 -28.36
C ARG A 10 -11.07 -24.56 -29.05
N PRO A 11 -11.87 -23.52 -29.35
CA PRO A 11 -11.34 -22.31 -29.96
C PRO A 11 -10.29 -21.70 -29.03
N LEU A 12 -9.11 -21.43 -29.57
CA LEU A 12 -8.04 -20.74 -28.86
C LEU A 12 -8.16 -19.25 -29.12
N ARG A 13 -8.01 -18.43 -28.11
CA ARG A 13 -7.93 -16.98 -28.19
C ARG A 13 -6.56 -16.48 -27.78
N ARG A 14 -6.10 -15.43 -28.42
CA ARG A 14 -4.82 -14.81 -28.12
C ARG A 14 -5.00 -13.82 -26.98
N ALA A 15 -4.22 -13.96 -25.90
CA ALA A 15 -4.12 -13.02 -24.81
C ALA A 15 -2.66 -12.62 -24.56
N ILE A 16 -2.43 -11.41 -24.07
CA ILE A 16 -1.10 -10.89 -23.78
C ILE A 16 -0.90 -10.96 -22.27
N CYS A 17 0.21 -11.56 -21.83
CA CYS A 17 0.60 -11.56 -20.43
C CYS A 17 0.93 -10.15 -19.97
N GLY A 18 0.29 -9.69 -18.91
CA GLY A 18 0.53 -8.36 -18.33
C GLY A 18 1.96 -8.20 -17.83
N ALA A 19 2.52 -9.23 -17.19
CA ALA A 19 3.84 -9.17 -16.59
C ALA A 19 4.98 -9.19 -17.63
N CYS A 20 5.02 -10.21 -18.51
CA CYS A 20 6.16 -10.39 -19.45
C CYS A 20 5.86 -10.00 -20.89
N LYS A 21 4.66 -9.50 -21.17
CA LYS A 21 4.15 -9.11 -22.50
C LYS A 21 4.18 -10.23 -23.55
N ALA A 22 4.38 -11.48 -23.14
CA ALA A 22 4.34 -12.63 -24.02
C ALA A 22 2.92 -12.89 -24.53
N SER A 23 2.80 -13.28 -25.79
CA SER A 23 1.53 -13.72 -26.36
C SER A 23 1.25 -15.17 -25.95
N ASN A 24 0.07 -15.40 -25.39
CA ASN A 24 -0.41 -16.71 -24.97
C ASN A 24 -1.66 -17.09 -25.77
N TRP A 25 -1.75 -18.38 -26.12
CA TRP A 25 -2.95 -18.96 -26.70
C TRP A 25 -3.70 -19.70 -25.60
N ILE A 26 -4.84 -19.18 -25.21
CA ILE A 26 -5.64 -19.68 -24.08
C ILE A 26 -6.98 -20.21 -24.58
N PRO A 27 -7.59 -21.20 -23.88
CA PRO A 27 -8.91 -21.72 -24.25
C PRO A 27 -9.93 -20.59 -24.32
N GLY A 28 -10.65 -20.46 -25.42
CA GLY A 28 -11.63 -19.38 -25.62
C GLY A 28 -12.97 -19.65 -24.94
N ASP A 29 -13.10 -20.80 -24.31
CA ASP A 29 -14.23 -21.25 -23.50
C ASP A 29 -13.97 -21.14 -21.99
N LEU A 30 -12.85 -20.50 -21.58
CA LEU A 30 -12.64 -20.13 -20.17
C LEU A 30 -13.82 -19.32 -19.66
N ALA A 31 -14.28 -19.68 -18.47
CA ALA A 31 -15.31 -18.90 -17.79
C ALA A 31 -14.78 -17.47 -17.52
N PRO A 32 -15.68 -16.49 -17.43
CA PRO A 32 -15.29 -15.15 -17.03
C PRO A 32 -14.46 -15.17 -15.74
N LEU A 33 -13.32 -14.45 -15.74
CA LEU A 33 -12.38 -14.34 -14.62
C LEU A 33 -11.53 -15.59 -14.33
N GLU A 34 -11.72 -16.71 -15.02
CA GLU A 34 -10.76 -17.81 -14.99
C GLU A 34 -9.44 -17.39 -15.63
N THR A 35 -8.35 -17.81 -15.00
CA THR A 35 -7.00 -17.53 -15.47
C THR A 35 -6.28 -18.82 -15.86
N THR A 36 -5.33 -18.67 -16.79
CA THR A 36 -4.37 -19.72 -17.11
C THR A 36 -2.95 -19.18 -16.93
N PRO A 37 -1.98 -20.00 -16.48
CA PRO A 37 -0.62 -19.52 -16.29
C PRO A 37 0.03 -19.17 -17.64
N CYS A 38 0.75 -18.03 -17.68
CA CYS A 38 1.56 -17.65 -18.83
C CYS A 38 2.59 -18.71 -19.11
N THR A 39 2.71 -19.12 -20.38
CA THR A 39 3.67 -20.14 -20.82
C THR A 39 5.13 -19.73 -20.66
N LYS A 40 5.41 -18.40 -20.51
CA LYS A 40 6.76 -17.87 -20.37
C LYS A 40 7.16 -17.59 -18.92
N CYS A 41 6.28 -17.04 -18.09
CA CYS A 41 6.62 -16.57 -16.74
C CYS A 41 5.69 -17.05 -15.64
N GLY A 42 4.66 -17.85 -15.97
CA GLY A 42 3.70 -18.37 -14.98
C GLY A 42 2.65 -17.35 -14.48
N HIS A 43 2.78 -16.08 -14.81
CA HIS A 43 1.82 -15.05 -14.39
C HIS A 43 0.40 -15.37 -14.88
N PRO A 44 -0.66 -15.17 -14.07
CA PRO A 44 -2.04 -15.42 -14.48
C PRO A 44 -2.44 -14.58 -15.69
N VAL A 45 -2.94 -15.24 -16.73
CA VAL A 45 -3.47 -14.61 -17.94
C VAL A 45 -4.94 -14.94 -18.05
N LEU A 46 -5.78 -13.93 -18.25
CA LEU A 46 -7.22 -14.10 -18.48
C LEU A 46 -7.59 -13.61 -19.89
N LEU A 47 -8.74 -14.04 -20.37
CA LEU A 47 -9.40 -13.38 -21.50
C LEU A 47 -10.01 -12.07 -21.00
N PRO A 48 -9.82 -10.95 -21.73
CA PRO A 48 -10.52 -9.73 -21.39
C PRO A 48 -12.01 -9.98 -21.25
N TRP A 49 -12.56 -9.61 -20.10
CA TRP A 49 -13.98 -9.76 -19.80
C TRP A 49 -14.61 -8.40 -19.55
N ARG A 50 -15.85 -8.22 -20.00
CA ARG A 50 -16.54 -6.94 -19.94
C ARG A 50 -17.53 -6.89 -18.79
N LEU A 51 -17.27 -5.98 -17.86
CA LEU A 51 -18.16 -5.63 -16.76
C LEU A 51 -18.74 -4.23 -17.06
N ARG A 52 -19.97 -4.18 -17.62
CA ARG A 52 -20.57 -2.93 -18.14
C ARG A 52 -19.62 -2.23 -19.14
N GLN A 53 -19.17 -0.98 -18.83
CA GLN A 53 -18.17 -0.24 -19.64
C GLN A 53 -16.72 -0.61 -19.34
N PHE A 54 -16.47 -1.42 -18.31
CA PHE A 54 -15.10 -1.76 -17.89
C PHE A 54 -14.67 -3.08 -18.53
N GLU A 55 -13.59 -3.05 -19.26
CA GLU A 55 -12.92 -4.23 -19.81
C GLU A 55 -11.82 -4.68 -18.86
N LEU A 56 -12.04 -5.77 -18.13
CA LEU A 56 -11.07 -6.38 -17.21
C LEU A 56 -10.01 -7.10 -18.03
N ARG A 57 -8.75 -6.69 -17.88
CA ARG A 57 -7.64 -7.14 -18.76
C ARG A 57 -6.61 -7.99 -18.06
N GLU A 58 -6.32 -7.69 -16.79
CA GLU A 58 -5.25 -8.32 -16.05
C GLU A 58 -5.55 -8.35 -14.56
N VAL A 59 -5.18 -9.43 -13.87
CA VAL A 59 -5.20 -9.50 -12.40
C VAL A 59 -3.96 -8.79 -11.88
N ILE A 60 -4.13 -7.76 -11.05
CA ILE A 60 -3.02 -7.03 -10.41
C ILE A 60 -2.86 -7.37 -8.93
N ALA A 61 -3.95 -7.76 -8.26
CA ALA A 61 -3.89 -8.23 -6.88
C ALA A 61 -5.06 -9.20 -6.60
N SER A 62 -4.82 -10.17 -5.71
CA SER A 62 -5.86 -11.09 -5.23
C SER A 62 -5.73 -11.25 -3.73
N GLY A 63 -6.83 -11.09 -3.01
CA GLY A 63 -6.88 -11.18 -1.55
C GLY A 63 -8.10 -11.95 -1.06
N GLY A 64 -8.24 -12.05 0.26
CA GLY A 64 -9.32 -12.80 0.88
C GLY A 64 -10.72 -12.34 0.50
N MET A 65 -10.94 -11.02 0.35
CA MET A 65 -12.26 -10.45 0.05
C MET A 65 -12.55 -10.33 -1.44
N GLY A 66 -11.52 -10.19 -2.30
CA GLY A 66 -11.74 -9.91 -3.71
C GLY A 66 -10.48 -9.90 -4.55
N THR A 67 -10.69 -9.71 -5.84
CA THR A 67 -9.61 -9.61 -6.82
C THR A 67 -9.65 -8.23 -7.47
N VAL A 68 -8.48 -7.62 -7.62
CA VAL A 68 -8.30 -6.32 -8.27
C VAL A 68 -7.77 -6.55 -9.68
N TYR A 69 -8.44 -5.95 -10.64
CA TYR A 69 -8.11 -6.06 -12.06
C TYR A 69 -7.66 -4.72 -12.61
N ARG A 70 -6.58 -4.70 -13.40
CA ARG A 70 -6.34 -3.61 -14.34
C ARG A 70 -7.44 -3.68 -15.39
N SER A 71 -8.12 -2.57 -15.59
CA SER A 71 -9.29 -2.50 -16.45
C SER A 71 -9.26 -1.25 -17.31
N PHE A 72 -9.97 -1.28 -18.42
CA PHE A 72 -10.13 -0.13 -19.30
C PHE A 72 -11.57 0.33 -19.33
N ASP A 73 -11.81 1.58 -18.97
CA ASP A 73 -13.10 2.24 -19.09
C ASP A 73 -13.25 2.68 -20.56
N VAL A 74 -14.04 1.93 -21.34
CA VAL A 74 -14.22 2.19 -22.78
C VAL A 74 -15.04 3.44 -23.08
N MET A 75 -15.76 3.98 -22.09
CA MET A 75 -16.55 5.20 -22.26
C MET A 75 -15.72 6.45 -22.03
N LEU A 76 -14.78 6.40 -21.09
CA LEU A 76 -13.89 7.51 -20.75
C LEU A 76 -12.47 7.34 -21.29
N GLU A 77 -12.21 6.24 -22.01
CA GLU A 77 -10.93 5.92 -22.66
C GLU A 77 -9.72 6.00 -21.72
N ARG A 78 -9.87 5.47 -20.50
CA ARG A 78 -8.83 5.49 -19.48
C ARG A 78 -8.63 4.14 -18.79
N GLU A 79 -7.43 3.92 -18.26
CA GLU A 79 -7.17 2.78 -17.37
C GLU A 79 -7.69 3.06 -15.96
N VAL A 80 -8.22 2.02 -15.32
CA VAL A 80 -8.77 2.05 -13.96
C VAL A 80 -8.46 0.72 -13.27
N ALA A 81 -8.51 0.70 -11.94
CA ALA A 81 -8.55 -0.54 -11.17
C ALA A 81 -10.01 -0.89 -10.86
N VAL A 82 -10.38 -2.15 -11.06
CA VAL A 82 -11.68 -2.70 -10.66
C VAL A 82 -11.46 -3.76 -9.61
N LYS A 83 -11.90 -3.49 -8.38
CA LYS A 83 -11.92 -4.48 -7.28
C LYS A 83 -13.27 -5.17 -7.28
N LEU A 84 -13.27 -6.47 -7.54
CA LEU A 84 -14.46 -7.30 -7.63
C LEU A 84 -14.52 -8.17 -6.39
N LEU A 85 -15.63 -8.11 -5.64
CA LEU A 85 -15.87 -8.98 -4.50
C LEU A 85 -16.01 -10.42 -4.98
N ARG A 86 -15.39 -11.38 -4.29
CA ARG A 86 -15.50 -12.79 -4.64
C ARG A 86 -16.94 -13.25 -4.50
N HIS A 87 -17.39 -14.08 -5.44
CA HIS A 87 -18.78 -14.55 -5.49
C HIS A 87 -19.16 -15.38 -4.25
N ASP A 88 -18.22 -16.20 -3.74
CA ASP A 88 -18.42 -17.01 -2.53
C ASP A 88 -18.47 -16.17 -1.23
N MET A 89 -18.13 -14.89 -1.30
CA MET A 89 -18.17 -13.93 -0.19
C MET A 89 -19.39 -12.99 -0.24
N THR A 90 -20.19 -13.04 -1.28
CA THR A 90 -21.36 -12.13 -1.41
C THR A 90 -22.48 -12.42 -0.40
N GLU A 91 -22.50 -13.61 0.18
CA GLU A 91 -23.45 -14.01 1.23
C GLU A 91 -22.94 -13.67 2.65
N ASP A 92 -21.64 -13.41 2.81
CA ASP A 92 -21.06 -13.02 4.09
C ASP A 92 -21.32 -11.53 4.37
N LYS A 93 -22.24 -11.29 5.31
CA LYS A 93 -22.64 -9.92 5.67
C LYS A 93 -21.47 -9.07 6.18
N GLN A 94 -20.52 -9.65 6.92
CA GLN A 94 -19.38 -8.90 7.47
C GLN A 94 -18.42 -8.47 6.36
N VAL A 95 -18.13 -9.36 5.42
CA VAL A 95 -17.31 -9.06 4.25
C VAL A 95 -17.98 -7.99 3.38
N LEU A 96 -19.28 -8.14 3.12
CA LEU A 96 -20.05 -7.19 2.34
C LEU A 96 -20.08 -5.79 3.00
N GLU A 97 -20.31 -5.72 4.31
CA GLU A 97 -20.28 -4.46 5.06
C GLU A 97 -18.89 -3.82 5.03
N SER A 98 -17.82 -4.61 5.14
CA SER A 98 -16.46 -4.12 5.03
C SER A 98 -16.19 -3.53 3.64
N PHE A 99 -16.65 -4.20 2.58
CA PHE A 99 -16.51 -3.73 1.21
C PHE A 99 -17.28 -2.42 0.97
N TYR A 100 -18.51 -2.31 1.47
CA TYR A 100 -19.28 -1.05 1.43
C TYR A 100 -18.64 0.07 2.24
N ARG A 101 -18.02 -0.25 3.37
CA ARG A 101 -17.32 0.72 4.21
C ARG A 101 -16.11 1.29 3.50
N GLU A 102 -15.29 0.44 2.89
CA GLU A 102 -14.16 0.86 2.05
C GLU A 102 -14.62 1.82 0.94
N ALA A 103 -15.69 1.45 0.23
CA ALA A 103 -16.25 2.29 -0.83
C ALA A 103 -16.71 3.67 -0.31
N ARG A 104 -17.42 3.71 0.82
CA ARG A 104 -17.92 4.97 1.40
C ARG A 104 -16.78 5.83 1.94
N ALA A 105 -15.82 5.23 2.66
CA ALA A 105 -14.67 5.93 3.20
C ALA A 105 -13.83 6.56 2.09
N GLY A 106 -13.48 5.80 1.07
CA GLY A 106 -12.71 6.30 -0.06
C GLY A 106 -13.46 7.34 -0.90
N ALA A 107 -14.78 7.20 -1.09
CA ALA A 107 -15.59 8.18 -1.81
C ALA A 107 -15.72 9.53 -1.07
N ALA A 108 -15.64 9.53 0.27
CA ALA A 108 -15.67 10.75 1.07
C ALA A 108 -14.34 11.53 1.04
N LEU A 109 -13.25 10.87 0.63
CA LEU A 109 -11.91 11.43 0.71
C LEU A 109 -11.41 11.87 -0.69
N ASN A 110 -11.09 13.15 -0.81
CA ASN A 110 -10.43 13.69 -1.98
C ASN A 110 -9.06 14.26 -1.56
N HIS A 111 -7.99 13.53 -1.88
CA HIS A 111 -6.62 13.91 -1.58
C HIS A 111 -5.66 13.24 -2.58
N THR A 112 -4.63 13.95 -3.02
CA THR A 112 -3.66 13.48 -4.03
C THR A 112 -3.03 12.13 -3.66
N ASN A 113 -2.80 11.89 -2.37
CA ASN A 113 -2.13 10.68 -1.88
C ASN A 113 -3.10 9.66 -1.24
N ILE A 114 -4.39 9.76 -1.51
CA ILE A 114 -5.39 8.73 -1.23
C ILE A 114 -5.89 8.20 -2.57
N ILE A 115 -6.05 6.89 -2.68
CA ILE A 115 -6.60 6.29 -3.90
C ILE A 115 -8.00 6.85 -4.17
N HIS A 116 -8.24 7.37 -5.36
CA HIS A 116 -9.53 7.95 -5.68
C HIS A 116 -10.53 6.88 -6.11
N ILE A 117 -11.69 6.85 -5.47
CA ILE A 117 -12.80 5.96 -5.83
C ILE A 117 -13.70 6.68 -6.83
N TYR A 118 -13.88 6.09 -8.01
CA TYR A 118 -14.69 6.65 -9.08
C TYR A 118 -16.15 6.25 -8.98
N THR A 119 -16.42 4.97 -8.72
CA THR A 119 -17.77 4.47 -8.58
C THR A 119 -17.80 3.13 -7.83
N PHE A 120 -18.95 2.86 -7.27
CA PHE A 120 -19.32 1.58 -6.69
C PHE A 120 -20.63 1.14 -7.34
N ASP A 121 -20.71 -0.12 -7.78
CA ASP A 121 -21.92 -0.66 -8.40
C ASP A 121 -21.95 -2.20 -8.21
N GLU A 122 -23.01 -2.81 -8.68
CA GLU A 122 -23.25 -4.25 -8.64
C GLU A 122 -23.58 -4.77 -10.04
N PHE A 123 -23.05 -5.94 -10.37
CA PHE A 123 -23.34 -6.64 -11.59
C PHE A 123 -23.59 -8.13 -11.31
N ASN A 124 -24.77 -8.65 -11.69
CA ASN A 124 -25.19 -10.02 -11.41
C ASN A 124 -25.02 -10.42 -9.92
N SER A 125 -25.48 -9.57 -9.02
CA SER A 125 -25.37 -9.74 -7.55
C SER A 125 -23.92 -9.81 -7.05
N GLN A 126 -22.97 -9.30 -7.82
CA GLN A 126 -21.56 -9.22 -7.44
C GLN A 126 -21.14 -7.75 -7.35
N PRO A 127 -20.87 -7.23 -6.14
CA PRO A 127 -20.42 -5.86 -5.93
C PRO A 127 -19.02 -5.65 -6.50
N TYR A 128 -18.79 -4.46 -7.04
CA TYR A 128 -17.48 -4.04 -7.50
C TYR A 128 -17.23 -2.57 -7.24
N LEU A 129 -15.95 -2.24 -7.09
CA LEU A 129 -15.45 -0.90 -6.84
C LEU A 129 -14.51 -0.51 -7.98
N VAL A 130 -14.73 0.67 -8.58
CA VAL A 130 -13.85 1.23 -9.61
C VAL A 130 -13.06 2.38 -9.01
N MET A 131 -11.75 2.34 -9.17
CA MET A 131 -10.84 3.30 -8.56
C MET A 131 -9.67 3.67 -9.46
N GLU A 132 -8.91 4.65 -9.05
CA GLU A 132 -7.64 5.04 -9.64
C GLU A 132 -6.70 3.84 -9.73
N LEU A 133 -5.97 3.74 -10.84
CA LEU A 133 -4.98 2.70 -11.03
C LEU A 133 -3.65 3.12 -10.39
N ALA A 134 -3.17 2.32 -9.44
CA ALA A 134 -1.86 2.45 -8.82
C ALA A 134 -1.18 1.07 -8.83
N ASP A 135 -0.52 0.74 -9.92
CA ASP A 135 0.00 -0.59 -10.22
C ASP A 135 1.52 -0.63 -10.48
N HIS A 136 2.21 0.41 -10.02
CA HIS A 136 3.68 0.50 -10.08
C HIS A 136 4.37 -0.02 -8.81
N GLY A 137 3.75 -1.01 -8.17
CA GLY A 137 4.23 -1.64 -6.95
C GLY A 137 3.79 -0.93 -5.67
N SER A 138 4.14 -1.53 -4.54
CA SER A 138 3.93 -1.01 -3.20
C SER A 138 5.25 -0.58 -2.55
N LEU A 139 5.18 0.12 -1.42
CA LEU A 139 6.37 0.40 -0.62
C LEU A 139 7.00 -0.90 -0.11
N ASP A 140 6.21 -1.96 0.10
CA ASP A 140 6.70 -3.30 0.47
C ASP A 140 7.58 -3.87 -0.65
N ASN A 141 7.11 -3.79 -1.90
CA ASN A 141 7.91 -4.22 -3.06
C ASN A 141 9.20 -3.41 -3.21
N ARG A 142 9.18 -2.11 -2.91
CA ARG A 142 10.40 -1.30 -2.93
C ARG A 142 11.39 -1.75 -1.86
N ILE A 143 10.92 -2.02 -0.64
CA ILE A 143 11.77 -2.53 0.46
C ILE A 143 12.40 -3.87 0.06
N GLU A 144 11.61 -4.80 -0.51
CA GLU A 144 12.11 -6.10 -0.97
C GLU A 144 13.18 -5.97 -2.08
N GLN A 145 13.01 -5.03 -3.01
CA GLN A 145 13.90 -4.86 -4.16
C GLN A 145 15.16 -4.07 -3.82
N GLU A 146 15.04 -3.04 -2.99
CA GLU A 146 16.11 -2.08 -2.70
C GLU A 146 16.84 -2.41 -1.38
N ALA A 147 16.33 -3.37 -0.59
CA ALA A 147 16.70 -3.70 0.79
C ALA A 147 16.43 -2.55 1.78
N LYS A 148 16.62 -1.30 1.40
CA LYS A 148 16.23 -0.07 2.10
C LYS A 148 15.93 1.02 1.09
N VAL A 149 14.95 1.87 1.39
CA VAL A 149 14.57 3.01 0.55
C VAL A 149 15.41 4.23 0.92
N PRO A 150 15.88 5.04 -0.06
CA PRO A 150 16.66 6.26 0.24
C PRO A 150 15.93 7.19 1.21
N GLU A 151 16.69 7.76 2.16
CA GLU A 151 16.14 8.60 3.24
C GLU A 151 15.27 9.75 2.72
N LEU A 152 15.72 10.41 1.63
CA LEU A 152 14.96 11.50 1.02
C LEU A 152 13.57 11.07 0.51
N ASP A 153 13.50 9.88 -0.07
CA ASP A 153 12.24 9.30 -0.57
C ASP A 153 11.33 8.92 0.59
N VAL A 154 11.89 8.28 1.65
CA VAL A 154 11.13 7.91 2.86
C VAL A 154 10.52 9.15 3.50
N LEU A 155 11.27 10.24 3.63
CA LEU A 155 10.76 11.51 4.16
C LEU A 155 9.64 12.08 3.27
N GLY A 156 9.84 12.06 1.94
CA GLY A 156 8.81 12.49 0.99
C GLY A 156 7.52 11.66 1.08
N ILE A 157 7.64 10.34 1.18
CA ILE A 157 6.51 9.43 1.39
C ILE A 157 5.84 9.72 2.74
N GLY A 158 6.62 9.86 3.81
CA GLY A 158 6.11 10.14 5.15
C GLY A 158 5.27 11.41 5.23
N ILE A 159 5.76 12.51 4.63
CA ILE A 159 5.03 13.78 4.57
C ILE A 159 3.69 13.61 3.84
N LYS A 160 3.69 12.94 2.67
CA LYS A 160 2.50 12.70 1.86
C LYS A 160 1.49 11.80 2.58
N MET A 161 1.94 10.73 3.23
CA MET A 161 1.07 9.82 3.98
C MET A 161 0.51 10.48 5.25
N ALA A 162 1.31 11.24 5.98
CA ALA A 162 0.81 12.00 7.13
C ALA A 162 -0.26 13.03 6.72
N SER A 163 -0.08 13.70 5.57
CA SER A 163 -1.10 14.60 4.99
C SER A 163 -2.39 13.86 4.59
N ALA A 164 -2.26 12.65 4.02
CA ALA A 164 -3.40 11.81 3.67
C ALA A 164 -4.19 11.38 4.92
N LEU A 165 -3.50 10.99 5.98
CA LEU A 165 -4.10 10.60 7.26
C LEU A 165 -4.74 11.78 7.99
N ASP A 166 -4.15 12.97 7.92
CA ASP A 166 -4.77 14.21 8.43
C ASP A 166 -6.08 14.52 7.70
N LYS A 167 -6.09 14.33 6.37
CA LYS A 167 -7.32 14.48 5.58
C LYS A 167 -8.39 13.48 6.02
N ALA A 168 -8.03 12.20 6.25
CA ALA A 168 -8.96 11.19 6.74
C ALA A 168 -9.49 11.55 8.14
N LEU A 169 -8.63 12.00 9.05
CA LEU A 169 -9.00 12.42 10.39
C LEU A 169 -10.00 13.59 10.38
N LYS A 170 -9.83 14.57 9.49
CA LYS A 170 -10.78 15.68 9.29
C LYS A 170 -12.17 15.23 8.83
N HIS A 171 -12.27 13.99 8.32
CA HIS A 171 -13.53 13.32 8.00
C HIS A 171 -13.95 12.28 9.04
N ASN A 172 -13.38 12.35 10.27
CA ASN A 172 -13.60 11.40 11.36
C ASN A 172 -13.28 9.94 11.00
N LEU A 173 -12.33 9.71 10.10
CA LEU A 173 -11.91 8.38 9.68
C LEU A 173 -10.51 8.07 10.20
N LEU A 174 -10.35 6.88 10.78
CA LEU A 174 -9.06 6.27 11.10
C LEU A 174 -8.81 5.13 10.12
N HIS A 175 -7.58 4.98 9.64
CA HIS A 175 -7.23 3.96 8.65
C HIS A 175 -7.11 2.57 9.27
N ARG A 176 -6.39 2.46 10.40
CA ARG A 176 -6.23 1.27 11.24
C ARG A 176 -5.40 0.12 10.66
N ASP A 177 -4.93 0.22 9.40
CA ASP A 177 -4.07 -0.78 8.76
C ASP A 177 -2.96 -0.12 7.93
N ILE A 178 -2.19 0.79 8.54
CA ILE A 178 -1.04 1.41 7.88
C ILE A 178 0.13 0.45 7.89
N LYS A 179 0.59 0.10 6.68
CA LYS A 179 1.72 -0.79 6.42
C LYS A 179 2.29 -0.54 5.03
N PRO A 180 3.52 -1.00 4.72
CA PRO A 180 4.14 -0.78 3.40
C PRO A 180 3.29 -1.30 2.23
N GLY A 181 2.59 -2.44 2.40
CA GLY A 181 1.74 -3.03 1.37
C GLY A 181 0.51 -2.19 1.01
N ASN A 182 0.08 -1.27 1.90
CA ASN A 182 -1.06 -0.37 1.67
C ASN A 182 -0.64 1.02 1.17
N ILE A 183 0.62 1.21 0.79
CA ILE A 183 1.14 2.40 0.11
C ILE A 183 1.57 1.98 -1.29
N LEU A 184 0.72 2.22 -2.28
CA LEU A 184 0.97 1.88 -3.68
C LEU A 184 1.54 3.08 -4.43
N PHE A 185 2.15 2.83 -5.59
CA PHE A 185 2.64 3.89 -6.47
C PHE A 185 1.87 3.88 -7.79
N ASN A 186 1.52 5.07 -8.28
CA ASN A 186 0.96 5.25 -9.61
C ASN A 186 2.07 5.42 -10.67
N ALA A 187 1.69 5.62 -11.93
CA ALA A 187 2.60 5.76 -13.06
C ALA A 187 3.57 6.96 -12.92
N GLU A 188 3.18 8.00 -12.19
CA GLU A 188 3.99 9.19 -11.91
C GLU A 188 4.93 8.99 -10.71
N GLY A 189 4.90 7.81 -10.07
CA GLY A 189 5.67 7.52 -8.85
C GLY A 189 5.09 8.17 -7.59
N GLU A 190 3.85 8.67 -7.64
CA GLU A 190 3.17 9.25 -6.48
C GLU A 190 2.64 8.15 -5.54
N PRO A 191 2.95 8.22 -4.23
CA PRO A 191 2.42 7.27 -3.27
C PRO A 191 0.93 7.50 -3.03
N LYS A 192 0.16 6.43 -3.02
CA LYS A 192 -1.28 6.38 -2.82
C LYS A 192 -1.61 5.47 -1.65
N LEU A 193 -2.27 6.00 -0.63
CA LEU A 193 -2.79 5.22 0.48
C LEU A 193 -4.05 4.49 0.00
N VAL A 194 -4.10 3.18 0.20
CA VAL A 194 -5.20 2.30 -0.23
C VAL A 194 -5.76 1.52 0.95
N ASP A 195 -6.88 0.84 0.72
CA ASP A 195 -7.49 -0.13 1.64
C ASP A 195 -8.03 0.48 2.95
N PHE A 196 -9.08 1.29 2.80
CA PHE A 196 -9.88 1.79 3.93
C PHE A 196 -10.91 0.76 4.45
N GLY A 197 -10.74 -0.55 4.13
CA GLY A 197 -11.67 -1.61 4.52
C GLY A 197 -11.81 -1.78 6.04
N LEU A 198 -10.76 -1.49 6.80
CA LEU A 198 -10.77 -1.45 8.26
C LEU A 198 -11.06 -0.05 8.82
N ALA A 199 -11.20 0.96 7.97
CA ALA A 199 -11.49 2.31 8.42
C ALA A 199 -12.85 2.37 9.13
N ARG A 200 -12.86 3.04 10.28
CA ARG A 200 -14.08 3.28 11.08
C ARG A 200 -14.10 4.73 11.54
N SER A 201 -15.30 5.20 11.96
CA SER A 201 -15.38 6.47 12.66
C SER A 201 -14.50 6.47 13.90
N ALA A 202 -13.90 7.62 14.20
CA ALA A 202 -13.14 7.80 15.44
C ALA A 202 -14.03 7.66 16.70
N GLU A 203 -15.35 7.72 16.52
CA GLU A 203 -16.35 7.60 17.57
C GLU A 203 -16.88 6.17 17.78
N ASP A 204 -16.54 5.23 16.85
CA ASP A 204 -16.96 3.84 16.98
C ASP A 204 -16.20 3.15 18.12
N GLU A 205 -16.92 2.77 19.17
CA GLU A 205 -16.37 1.96 20.26
C GLU A 205 -16.05 0.55 19.78
N GLU A 206 -14.81 0.09 20.01
CA GLU A 206 -14.38 -1.26 19.63
C GLU A 206 -14.86 -2.29 20.62
N HIS A 207 -15.68 -3.24 20.15
CA HIS A 207 -15.99 -4.45 20.91
C HIS A 207 -15.23 -5.70 20.41
N GLU A 208 -14.50 -5.64 19.30
CA GLU A 208 -13.72 -6.78 18.81
C GLU A 208 -12.35 -6.35 18.29
N SER A 209 -11.34 -6.44 19.15
CA SER A 209 -9.92 -6.29 18.77
C SER A 209 -9.33 -7.63 18.34
N THR A 210 -9.72 -8.13 17.17
CA THR A 210 -8.97 -9.21 16.54
C THR A 210 -7.80 -8.57 15.78
N ILE A 211 -6.56 -8.87 16.18
CA ILE A 211 -5.37 -8.46 15.43
C ILE A 211 -5.34 -9.31 14.16
N TRP A 212 -5.77 -8.73 13.03
CA TRP A 212 -5.71 -9.36 11.72
C TRP A 212 -4.37 -9.03 11.06
N GLY A 213 -3.68 -10.03 10.55
CA GLY A 213 -2.44 -9.88 9.80
C GLY A 213 -1.17 -9.88 10.66
N THR A 214 -0.04 -9.60 10.04
CA THR A 214 1.26 -9.61 10.68
C THR A 214 1.45 -8.34 11.51
N PRO A 215 1.70 -8.42 12.84
CA PRO A 215 1.60 -7.28 13.77
C PRO A 215 2.85 -6.38 13.78
N TYR A 216 3.62 -6.31 12.69
CA TYR A 216 4.87 -5.54 12.62
C TYR A 216 4.73 -4.03 12.80
N TYR A 217 3.50 -3.51 12.66
CA TYR A 217 3.24 -2.06 12.71
C TYR A 217 2.16 -1.69 13.73
N VAL A 218 1.75 -2.64 14.58
CA VAL A 218 0.65 -2.47 15.52
C VAL A 218 1.02 -1.49 16.64
N ALA A 219 0.14 -0.54 16.94
CA ALA A 219 0.35 0.39 18.04
C ALA A 219 0.16 -0.30 19.41
N PRO A 220 0.97 0.07 20.44
CA PRO A 220 0.89 -0.54 21.78
C PRO A 220 -0.49 -0.48 22.43
N GLU A 221 -1.22 0.62 22.24
CA GLU A 221 -2.57 0.83 22.76
C GLU A 221 -3.57 -0.14 22.14
N LYS A 222 -3.45 -0.48 20.84
CA LYS A 222 -4.29 -1.51 20.20
C LYS A 222 -4.08 -2.88 20.84
N VAL A 223 -2.83 -3.25 21.11
CA VAL A 223 -2.50 -4.50 21.83
C VAL A 223 -3.11 -4.51 23.22
N LYS A 224 -3.10 -3.38 23.91
CA LYS A 224 -3.64 -3.21 25.27
C LYS A 224 -5.15 -3.05 25.31
N ARG A 225 -5.83 -3.12 24.13
CA ARG A 225 -7.29 -2.86 24.01
C ARG A 225 -7.70 -1.52 24.57
N GLN A 226 -6.84 -0.51 24.38
CA GLN A 226 -7.13 0.89 24.70
C GLN A 226 -7.74 1.58 23.48
N PRO A 227 -8.40 2.74 23.64
CA PRO A 227 -9.02 3.46 22.52
C PRO A 227 -8.03 3.70 21.37
N ASP A 228 -8.44 3.34 20.16
CA ASP A 228 -7.72 3.57 18.93
C ASP A 228 -7.97 5.00 18.45
N THR A 229 -6.91 5.75 18.21
CA THR A 229 -6.98 7.16 17.80
C THR A 229 -6.06 7.41 16.60
N PHE A 230 -6.06 8.64 16.09
CA PHE A 230 -5.10 9.04 15.04
C PHE A 230 -3.63 8.82 15.45
N LEU A 231 -3.36 8.80 16.76
CA LEU A 231 -2.02 8.50 17.28
C LEU A 231 -1.61 7.04 17.02
N SER A 232 -2.57 6.11 16.93
CA SER A 232 -2.31 4.72 16.55
C SER A 232 -1.91 4.60 15.08
N ASP A 233 -2.60 5.33 14.18
CA ASP A 233 -2.21 5.40 12.76
C ASP A 233 -0.85 6.09 12.58
N MET A 234 -0.57 7.14 13.38
CA MET A 234 0.75 7.81 13.39
C MET A 234 1.87 6.85 13.81
N TYR A 235 1.65 6.02 14.83
CA TYR A 235 2.61 4.99 15.24
C TYR A 235 2.86 3.99 14.12
N SER A 236 1.79 3.48 13.49
CA SER A 236 1.88 2.53 12.39
C SER A 236 2.58 3.12 11.17
N LEU A 237 2.35 4.42 10.88
CA LEU A 237 3.11 5.14 9.86
C LEU A 237 4.60 5.26 10.24
N GLY A 238 4.91 5.62 11.49
CA GLY A 238 6.28 5.64 12.00
C GLY A 238 6.98 4.29 11.80
N GLY A 239 6.32 3.19 12.15
CA GLY A 239 6.83 1.82 11.96
C GLY A 239 7.03 1.45 10.49
N THR A 240 6.11 1.88 9.62
CA THR A 240 6.20 1.70 8.17
C THR A 240 7.41 2.43 7.58
N LEU A 241 7.61 3.69 7.97
CA LEU A 241 8.75 4.50 7.54
C LEU A 241 10.09 3.99 8.12
N TYR A 242 10.08 3.52 9.37
CA TYR A 242 11.22 2.86 9.98
C TYR A 242 11.68 1.66 9.15
N HIS A 243 10.73 0.77 8.78
CA HIS A 243 11.02 -0.40 7.95
C HIS A 243 11.57 0.01 6.58
N ALA A 244 10.94 0.96 5.91
CA ALA A 244 11.41 1.45 4.62
C ALA A 244 12.84 2.04 4.69
N LEU A 245 13.14 2.75 5.76
CA LEU A 245 14.42 3.45 5.95
C LEU A 245 15.56 2.52 6.31
N THR A 246 15.28 1.52 7.18
CA THR A 246 16.33 0.63 7.75
C THR A 246 16.43 -0.72 7.05
N GLY A 247 15.40 -1.13 6.29
CA GLY A 247 15.25 -2.47 5.76
C GLY A 247 14.82 -3.52 6.79
N HIS A 248 14.59 -3.10 8.03
CA HIS A 248 14.22 -3.97 9.15
C HIS A 248 12.92 -3.49 9.79
N VAL A 249 12.05 -4.43 10.17
CA VAL A 249 10.86 -4.09 10.95
C VAL A 249 11.28 -3.57 12.34
N PRO A 250 10.46 -2.71 12.99
CA PRO A 250 10.82 -2.09 14.27
C PRO A 250 11.14 -3.08 15.38
N PHE A 251 10.46 -4.24 15.38
CA PHE A 251 10.65 -5.31 16.35
C PHE A 251 10.56 -6.65 15.65
N GLU A 252 11.59 -7.47 15.82
CA GLU A 252 11.68 -8.84 15.30
C GLU A 252 11.66 -9.82 16.46
N ALA A 253 10.95 -10.93 16.27
CA ALA A 253 10.95 -12.06 17.20
C ALA A 253 10.57 -13.34 16.44
N PRO A 254 10.95 -14.54 16.98
CA PRO A 254 10.61 -15.81 16.37
C PRO A 254 9.10 -16.14 16.37
N THR A 255 8.31 -15.45 17.19
CA THR A 255 6.85 -15.66 17.32
C THR A 255 6.10 -14.35 17.22
N ILE A 256 4.82 -14.44 16.80
CA ILE A 256 3.91 -13.30 16.70
C ILE A 256 3.75 -12.60 18.07
N GLU A 257 3.62 -13.38 19.15
CA GLU A 257 3.50 -12.87 20.51
C GLU A 257 4.76 -12.09 20.91
N GLY A 258 5.94 -12.55 20.49
CA GLY A 258 7.21 -11.86 20.72
C GLY A 258 7.27 -10.51 20.00
N VAL A 259 6.80 -10.43 18.75
CA VAL A 259 6.71 -9.16 18.00
C VAL A 259 5.75 -8.20 18.71
N ILE A 260 4.56 -8.69 19.10
CA ILE A 260 3.56 -7.91 19.83
C ILE A 260 4.14 -7.39 21.17
N ALA A 261 4.84 -8.25 21.92
CA ALA A 261 5.51 -7.85 23.17
C ALA A 261 6.58 -6.78 22.92
N GLY A 262 7.28 -6.85 21.80
CA GLY A 262 8.23 -5.82 21.36
C GLY A 262 7.59 -4.45 21.21
N HIS A 263 6.42 -4.38 20.57
CA HIS A 263 5.67 -3.13 20.44
C HIS A 263 5.24 -2.55 21.77
N VAL A 264 4.93 -3.38 22.76
CA VAL A 264 4.45 -2.93 24.08
C VAL A 264 5.59 -2.57 25.03
N HIS A 265 6.67 -3.37 25.05
CA HIS A 265 7.66 -3.34 26.15
C HIS A 265 9.08 -2.98 25.71
N THR A 266 9.48 -3.30 24.45
CA THR A 266 10.86 -3.12 24.04
C THR A 266 11.08 -1.69 23.54
N ARG A 267 12.15 -1.04 24.00
CA ARG A 267 12.54 0.27 23.49
C ARG A 267 12.92 0.16 22.02
N LEU A 268 12.45 1.08 21.20
CA LEU A 268 12.83 1.15 19.79
C LEU A 268 14.31 1.48 19.67
N THR A 269 15.04 0.73 18.86
CA THR A 269 16.39 1.10 18.44
C THR A 269 16.29 2.27 17.48
N PRO A 270 16.90 3.44 17.77
CA PRO A 270 16.83 4.58 16.86
C PRO A 270 17.36 4.21 15.47
N PRO A 271 16.72 4.66 14.38
CA PRO A 271 17.18 4.40 13.02
C PRO A 271 18.66 4.71 12.77
N CYS A 272 19.17 5.83 13.29
CA CYS A 272 20.60 6.21 13.15
C CYS A 272 21.58 5.29 13.91
N GLN A 273 21.10 4.43 14.80
CA GLN A 273 21.91 3.38 15.44
C GLN A 273 21.91 2.07 14.62
N VAL A 274 20.85 1.84 13.83
CA VAL A 274 20.78 0.73 12.86
C VAL A 274 21.65 1.03 11.65
N ASP A 275 21.50 2.25 11.11
CA ASP A 275 22.27 2.73 9.98
C ASP A 275 22.81 4.16 10.28
N PRO A 276 24.13 4.30 10.51
CA PRO A 276 24.75 5.60 10.81
C PRO A 276 24.67 6.64 9.68
N GLU A 277 24.29 6.26 8.46
CA GLU A 277 24.07 7.19 7.35
C GLU A 277 22.78 7.99 7.52
N ILE A 278 21.81 7.45 8.27
CA ILE A 278 20.52 8.10 8.57
C ILE A 278 20.76 9.34 9.45
N THR A 279 20.14 10.46 9.08
CA THR A 279 20.30 11.70 9.85
C THR A 279 19.64 11.61 11.23
N PRO A 280 20.23 12.25 12.25
CA PRO A 280 19.61 12.30 13.58
C PRO A 280 18.19 12.88 13.56
N ALA A 281 17.95 13.92 12.76
CA ALA A 281 16.64 14.56 12.64
C ALA A 281 15.55 13.58 12.16
N THR A 282 15.84 12.77 11.14
CA THR A 282 14.93 11.73 10.65
C THR A 282 14.71 10.64 11.72
N SER A 283 15.81 10.21 12.35
CA SER A 283 15.77 9.22 13.43
C SER A 283 14.87 9.68 14.60
N ASP A 284 15.05 10.91 15.07
CA ASP A 284 14.32 11.48 16.20
C ASP A 284 12.82 11.65 15.86
N ALA A 285 12.49 12.05 14.63
CA ALA A 285 11.12 12.15 14.18
C ALA A 285 10.41 10.78 14.24
N LEU A 286 11.05 9.70 13.78
CA LEU A 286 10.48 8.37 13.82
C LEU A 286 10.40 7.80 15.24
N VAL A 287 11.41 8.03 16.07
CA VAL A 287 11.41 7.63 17.50
C VAL A 287 10.25 8.31 18.24
N THR A 288 10.00 9.60 17.97
CA THR A 288 8.89 10.35 18.56
C THR A 288 7.55 9.80 18.09
N ALA A 289 7.35 9.60 16.78
CA ALA A 289 6.11 9.04 16.25
C ALA A 289 5.80 7.63 16.81
N MET A 290 6.85 6.86 17.14
CA MET A 290 6.76 5.51 17.70
C MET A 290 6.91 5.45 19.23
N ALA A 291 6.76 6.55 19.95
CA ALA A 291 6.73 6.54 21.41
C ALA A 291 5.66 5.58 21.93
N LYS A 292 5.99 4.81 23.00
CA LYS A 292 5.09 3.80 23.56
C LYS A 292 3.84 4.41 24.17
N ASN A 293 4.01 5.54 24.84
CA ASN A 293 2.91 6.34 25.37
C ASN A 293 2.40 7.27 24.24
N PRO A 294 1.12 7.15 23.82
CA PRO A 294 0.57 8.05 22.81
C PRO A 294 0.74 9.53 23.08
N ALA A 295 0.70 9.95 24.35
CA ALA A 295 0.88 11.34 24.76
C ALA A 295 2.31 11.90 24.50
N GLU A 296 3.28 11.05 24.28
CA GLU A 296 4.66 11.43 23.94
C GLU A 296 4.90 11.52 22.42
N ARG A 297 3.90 11.16 21.60
CA ARG A 297 3.93 11.31 20.15
C ARG A 297 3.60 12.74 19.75
N PHE A 298 3.71 13.06 18.46
CA PHE A 298 3.28 14.36 17.97
C PHE A 298 1.77 14.57 18.24
N PRO A 299 1.37 15.73 18.75
CA PRO A 299 -0.03 16.00 19.10
C PRO A 299 -0.95 16.23 17.89
N SER A 300 -0.38 16.31 16.67
CA SER A 300 -1.10 16.41 15.40
C SER A 300 -0.26 15.92 14.23
N TYR A 301 -0.92 15.59 13.11
CA TYR A 301 -0.20 15.31 11.86
C TYR A 301 0.57 16.53 11.36
N ASP A 302 0.09 17.75 11.55
CA ASP A 302 0.82 18.97 11.15
C ASP A 302 2.19 19.04 11.83
N GLN A 303 2.28 18.73 13.13
CA GLN A 303 3.57 18.71 13.84
C GLN A 303 4.49 17.57 13.36
N PHE A 304 3.94 16.41 13.05
CA PHE A 304 4.71 15.31 12.47
C PHE A 304 5.22 15.68 11.07
N ILE A 305 4.38 16.27 10.21
CA ILE A 305 4.78 16.79 8.88
C ILE A 305 5.88 17.84 9.01
N MET A 306 5.77 18.76 9.96
CA MET A 306 6.81 19.78 10.21
C MET A 306 8.15 19.14 10.59
N ALA A 307 8.15 18.11 11.45
CA ALA A 307 9.35 17.40 11.86
C ALA A 307 10.00 16.68 10.66
N LEU A 308 9.20 15.95 9.85
CA LEU A 308 9.71 15.29 8.64
C LEU A 308 10.22 16.29 7.60
N THR A 309 9.56 17.44 7.43
CA THR A 309 9.98 18.49 6.50
C THR A 309 11.29 19.16 6.96
N ALA A 310 11.46 19.36 8.26
CA ALA A 310 12.71 19.88 8.82
C ALA A 310 13.85 18.89 8.58
N ALA A 311 13.63 17.58 8.84
CA ALA A 311 14.61 16.52 8.55
C ALA A 311 14.97 16.46 7.06
N GLN A 312 13.97 16.57 6.16
CA GLN A 312 14.20 16.61 4.72
C GLN A 312 15.05 17.80 4.29
N SER A 313 14.77 18.97 4.86
CA SER A 313 15.53 20.19 4.57
C SER A 313 16.98 20.08 5.06
N GLU A 314 17.22 19.51 6.25
CA GLU A 314 18.54 19.27 6.80
C GLU A 314 19.34 18.30 5.93
N LEU A 315 18.72 17.19 5.51
CA LEU A 315 19.32 16.20 4.63
C LEU A 315 19.72 16.82 3.28
N LEU A 316 18.87 17.61 2.66
CA LEU A 316 19.18 18.33 1.42
C LEU A 316 20.36 19.28 1.61
N VAL A 317 20.36 20.08 2.68
CA VAL A 317 21.48 20.97 3.00
C VAL A 317 22.79 20.19 3.18
N ARG A 318 22.76 19.04 3.87
CA ARG A 318 23.93 18.17 4.05
C ARG A 318 24.45 17.65 2.71
N THR A 319 23.53 17.17 1.85
CA THR A 319 23.87 16.61 0.53
C THR A 319 24.49 17.64 -0.40
N TYR A 320 23.97 18.87 -0.43
CA TYR A 320 24.45 19.94 -1.33
C TYR A 320 25.58 20.80 -0.73
N ARG A 321 25.78 20.79 0.60
CA ARG A 321 26.92 21.49 1.25
C ARG A 321 28.20 20.68 1.28
N THR A 322 28.20 19.40 0.93
CA THR A 322 29.45 18.66 0.74
C THR A 322 30.02 19.09 -0.61
N PRO A 323 30.90 20.12 -0.68
CA PRO A 323 31.51 20.48 -1.95
C PRO A 323 32.44 19.35 -2.35
N ALA A 324 32.52 19.09 -3.62
CA ALA A 324 33.53 18.25 -4.22
C ALA A 324 34.91 18.63 -3.68
N ARG A 325 35.33 18.03 -2.58
CA ARG A 325 36.64 18.21 -1.98
C ARG A 325 37.59 17.23 -2.63
N GLU A 326 37.80 17.44 -3.96
CA GLU A 326 38.92 16.81 -4.69
C GLU A 326 39.03 17.34 -6.11
N SER A 327 39.28 18.67 -6.26
CA SER A 327 39.96 19.20 -7.43
C SER A 327 40.56 20.61 -7.19
N ALA A 328 40.82 20.97 -5.94
CA ALA A 328 41.60 22.21 -5.63
C ALA A 328 43.07 21.90 -5.68
N GLY A 329 43.61 21.68 -6.88
CA GLY A 329 45.02 21.38 -7.05
C GLY A 329 45.59 21.66 -8.43
N ARG A 330 45.18 22.74 -9.10
CA ARG A 330 46.01 23.42 -10.13
C ARG A 330 45.48 24.81 -10.38
N ALA A 331 46.14 25.76 -9.70
CA ALA A 331 45.95 27.16 -10.01
C ALA A 331 46.42 27.44 -11.45
N TRP A 332 45.47 27.68 -12.36
CA TRP A 332 45.71 27.95 -13.79
C TRP A 332 46.39 29.32 -14.07
N TRP A 333 46.54 30.17 -13.03
CA TRP A 333 47.17 31.48 -13.17
C TRP A 333 48.69 31.52 -12.89
N LYS A 334 49.33 30.36 -12.70
CA LYS A 334 50.79 30.29 -12.64
C LYS A 334 51.36 29.82 -13.99
N ARG A 335 51.35 30.74 -14.96
CA ARG A 335 52.27 30.79 -16.07
C ARG A 335 52.59 32.24 -16.34
#